data_f28aad5ef15af7c27fb9dd03d0e7eb05
#
_entry.id   f28aad5ef15af7c27fb9dd03d0e7eb05
#
_cell.length_a   1.000
_cell.length_b   1.000
_cell.length_c   1.000
_cell.angle_alpha   90.00
_cell.angle_beta   90.00
_cell.angle_gamma   90.00
#
_symmetry.space_group_name_H-M   'P 1'
#
loop_
_entity.id
_entity.type
_entity.pdbx_description
1 polymer ?
#
loop_
_entity_poly.entity_id
_entity_poly.type
_entity_poly.pdbx_seq_one_letter_code
_entity_poly.pdbx_strand_id
1 'polypeptide(L)'
;MNGKEYFTIKFDGPSTRDHEMDVESLAKSLLAFKSMTIKLNQCVCIYGHDADISVKVKGGVVEGSVDVKMVIDFVGATLPLMHEAIPLLTMIKDFISLRKFLKGSQPKETIDQGEGKMSIINGDGASMVINAPVFQVYGNVHIASDLAHFMDPLNHNDIESISIVGTNNDNNPLVVTANDKDAFSLVPGEILEETVSNRELEFMTIQMDGNRKGWRFYDSENDVEFAAIIADDEFLSNV
;
A
#
# COMPACT_ATOMS: atom_id res chain seq x y z
N MET A 1 8.53 11.90 19.60
CA MET A 1 7.96 12.87 18.62
C MET A 1 7.09 12.05 17.71
N ASN A 2 5.81 12.38 17.56
CA ASN A 2 4.96 11.72 16.58
C ASN A 2 5.44 12.15 15.19
N GLY A 3 5.95 11.22 14.41
CA GLY A 3 6.35 11.49 13.03
C GLY A 3 5.11 11.73 12.15
N LYS A 4 5.21 12.65 11.21
CA LYS A 4 4.15 12.91 10.22
C LYS A 4 4.77 13.07 8.85
N GLU A 5 4.20 12.40 7.86
CA GLU A 5 4.52 12.62 6.46
C GLU A 5 3.36 13.33 5.77
N TYR A 6 3.66 14.39 5.06
CA TYR A 6 2.68 15.21 4.34
C TYR A 6 2.90 15.07 2.84
N PHE A 7 1.82 14.94 2.10
CA PHE A 7 1.84 14.85 0.64
C PHE A 7 0.50 15.28 0.06
N THR A 8 0.44 15.39 -1.25
CA THR A 8 -0.79 15.69 -2.00
C THR A 8 -1.02 14.61 -3.04
N ILE A 9 -2.23 14.08 -3.09
CA ILE A 9 -2.72 13.29 -4.22
C ILE A 9 -3.47 14.25 -5.14
N LYS A 10 -3.09 14.26 -6.40
CA LYS A 10 -3.73 15.10 -7.43
C LYS A 10 -4.40 14.21 -8.46
N PHE A 11 -5.66 14.51 -8.73
CA PHE A 11 -6.40 13.94 -9.85
C PHE A 11 -6.53 15.02 -10.91
N ASP A 12 -6.06 14.75 -12.12
CA ASP A 12 -6.07 15.71 -13.22
C ASP A 12 -6.70 15.09 -14.47
N GLY A 13 -7.53 15.87 -15.16
CA GLY A 13 -8.24 15.46 -16.36
C GLY A 13 -9.35 16.44 -16.72
N PRO A 14 -10.09 16.17 -17.81
CA PRO A 14 -11.16 17.05 -18.27
C PRO A 14 -12.22 17.37 -17.21
N SER A 15 -12.66 16.38 -16.43
CA SER A 15 -13.69 16.56 -15.39
C SER A 15 -13.21 17.40 -14.21
N THR A 16 -11.90 17.41 -13.93
CA THR A 16 -11.36 18.14 -12.78
C THR A 16 -11.05 19.61 -13.07
N ARG A 17 -11.21 20.07 -14.32
CA ARG A 17 -10.96 21.48 -14.70
C ARG A 17 -11.86 22.46 -13.95
N ASP A 18 -13.08 22.04 -13.66
CA ASP A 18 -14.06 22.82 -12.88
C ASP A 18 -14.00 22.45 -11.38
N HIS A 19 -12.92 21.75 -10.94
CA HIS A 19 -12.70 21.25 -9.57
C HIS A 19 -13.75 20.22 -9.12
N GLU A 20 -14.37 19.55 -10.07
CA GLU A 20 -15.38 18.53 -9.81
C GLU A 20 -14.81 17.14 -10.04
N MET A 21 -15.15 16.22 -9.18
CA MET A 21 -14.92 14.80 -9.34
C MET A 21 -16.07 14.07 -8.68
N ASP A 22 -16.48 12.95 -9.27
CA ASP A 22 -17.50 12.10 -8.66
C ASP A 22 -17.09 11.69 -7.25
N VAL A 23 -17.97 11.96 -6.28
CA VAL A 23 -17.65 11.77 -4.86
C VAL A 23 -17.44 10.31 -4.50
N GLU A 24 -18.14 9.38 -5.16
CA GLU A 24 -18.01 7.94 -4.93
C GLU A 24 -16.68 7.44 -5.46
N SER A 25 -16.30 7.86 -6.66
CA SER A 25 -15.01 7.55 -7.29
C SER A 25 -13.85 8.06 -6.44
N LEU A 26 -13.89 9.32 -6.01
CA LEU A 26 -12.87 9.92 -5.13
C LEU A 26 -12.77 9.17 -3.80
N ALA A 27 -13.91 8.90 -3.15
CA ALA A 27 -13.94 8.25 -1.85
C ALA A 27 -13.39 6.81 -1.93
N LYS A 28 -13.79 6.02 -2.95
CA LYS A 28 -13.28 4.67 -3.17
C LYS A 28 -11.77 4.67 -3.38
N SER A 29 -11.26 5.56 -4.23
CA SER A 29 -9.84 5.71 -4.49
C SER A 29 -9.05 6.05 -3.22
N LEU A 30 -9.49 7.04 -2.44
CA LEU A 30 -8.83 7.43 -1.19
C LEU A 30 -8.88 6.35 -0.10
N LEU A 31 -9.97 5.59 0.00
CA LEU A 31 -10.09 4.46 0.93
C LEU A 31 -9.15 3.33 0.54
N ALA A 32 -9.04 3.03 -0.75
CA ALA A 32 -8.11 2.04 -1.27
C ALA A 32 -6.65 2.47 -1.01
N PHE A 33 -6.31 3.74 -1.25
CA PHE A 33 -5.00 4.28 -0.90
C PHE A 33 -4.68 4.13 0.59
N LYS A 34 -5.62 4.45 1.47
CA LYS A 34 -5.47 4.26 2.91
C LYS A 34 -5.21 2.79 3.26
N SER A 35 -6.02 1.87 2.70
CA SER A 35 -5.88 0.43 2.95
C SER A 35 -4.51 -0.09 2.50
N MET A 36 -4.09 0.26 1.28
CA MET A 36 -2.78 -0.05 0.74
C MET A 36 -1.65 0.45 1.65
N THR A 37 -1.74 1.71 2.09
CA THR A 37 -0.72 2.33 2.95
C THR A 37 -0.57 1.60 4.28
N ILE A 38 -1.68 1.21 4.92
CA ILE A 38 -1.68 0.47 6.18
C ILE A 38 -1.03 -0.90 5.98
N LYS A 39 -1.42 -1.63 4.93
CA LYS A 39 -0.86 -2.96 4.63
C LYS A 39 0.62 -2.89 4.28
N LEU A 40 1.03 -1.90 3.49
CA LEU A 40 2.46 -1.66 3.21
C LEU A 40 3.23 -1.43 4.50
N ASN A 41 2.75 -0.57 5.39
CA ASN A 41 3.41 -0.31 6.67
C ASN A 41 3.56 -1.59 7.49
N GLN A 42 2.53 -2.42 7.58
CA GLN A 42 2.55 -3.69 8.31
C GLN A 42 3.57 -4.68 7.74
N CYS A 43 3.69 -4.76 6.41
CA CYS A 43 4.60 -5.70 5.75
C CYS A 43 6.06 -5.25 5.78
N VAL A 44 6.33 -3.95 5.76
CA VAL A 44 7.70 -3.40 5.62
C VAL A 44 8.32 -3.03 6.95
N CYS A 45 7.53 -3.02 8.05
CA CYS A 45 7.97 -2.80 9.44
C CYS A 45 9.04 -1.71 9.62
N ILE A 46 8.84 -0.54 9.00
CA ILE A 46 9.85 0.53 8.97
C ILE A 46 10.06 1.15 10.35
N TYR A 47 9.03 1.11 11.20
CA TYR A 47 9.02 1.83 12.48
C TYR A 47 8.85 0.91 13.71
N GLY A 48 9.10 -0.39 13.55
CA GLY A 48 8.87 -1.39 14.59
C GLY A 48 7.44 -1.97 14.53
N HIS A 49 7.26 -3.13 15.12
CA HIS A 49 6.03 -3.95 15.03
C HIS A 49 4.75 -3.27 15.56
N ASP A 50 4.86 -2.13 16.28
CA ASP A 50 3.76 -1.47 16.97
C ASP A 50 3.41 -0.07 16.43
N ALA A 51 3.92 0.31 15.26
CA ALA A 51 3.60 1.63 14.71
C ALA A 51 2.21 1.63 14.07
N ASP A 52 1.20 1.93 14.84
CA ASP A 52 -0.09 2.30 14.30
C ASP A 52 0.04 3.54 13.44
N ILE A 53 -0.44 3.45 12.20
CA ILE A 53 -0.51 4.62 11.32
C ILE A 53 -1.95 5.05 11.12
N SER A 54 -2.14 6.35 11.00
CA SER A 54 -3.41 6.95 10.63
C SER A 54 -3.23 7.78 9.38
N VAL A 55 -3.96 7.43 8.32
CA VAL A 55 -3.99 8.19 7.07
C VAL A 55 -5.20 9.11 7.08
N LYS A 56 -4.97 10.41 6.97
CA LYS A 56 -6.00 11.45 7.12
C LYS A 56 -5.95 12.43 5.94
N VAL A 57 -7.11 12.98 5.59
CA VAL A 57 -7.20 14.15 4.71
C VAL A 57 -6.96 15.40 5.54
N LYS A 58 -6.05 16.26 5.09
CA LYS A 58 -5.80 17.59 5.68
C LYS A 58 -6.45 18.62 4.79
N GLY A 59 -7.64 19.09 5.14
CA GLY A 59 -8.54 19.96 4.39
C GLY A 59 -7.93 20.97 3.41
N GLY A 60 -8.66 21.21 2.34
CA GLY A 60 -8.42 22.21 1.30
C GLY A 60 -8.39 21.60 -0.10
N VAL A 61 -9.31 22.04 -0.97
CA VAL A 61 -9.26 21.84 -2.42
C VAL A 61 -8.55 23.05 -3.01
N VAL A 62 -7.58 22.84 -3.90
CA VAL A 62 -6.81 23.91 -4.54
C VAL A 62 -7.28 24.03 -5.98
N GLU A 63 -7.33 25.25 -6.50
CA GLU A 63 -7.83 25.64 -7.83
C GLU A 63 -7.06 24.96 -8.98
N GLY A 64 -7.73 24.32 -9.94
CA GLY A 64 -7.16 23.76 -11.19
C GLY A 64 -7.08 22.23 -11.28
N SER A 65 -7.22 21.52 -10.16
CA SER A 65 -7.24 20.05 -10.08
C SER A 65 -7.94 19.63 -8.81
N VAL A 66 -8.34 18.37 -8.68
CA VAL A 66 -8.80 17.84 -7.38
C VAL A 66 -7.57 17.44 -6.58
N ASP A 67 -7.05 18.39 -5.80
CA ASP A 67 -5.87 18.20 -4.95
C ASP A 67 -6.30 17.81 -3.54
N VAL A 68 -5.99 16.59 -3.14
CA VAL A 68 -6.27 16.09 -1.78
C VAL A 68 -4.99 16.10 -0.96
N LYS A 69 -4.90 17.02 0.00
CA LYS A 69 -3.77 17.05 0.93
C LYS A 69 -3.93 15.92 1.95
N MET A 70 -2.91 15.10 2.05
CA MET A 70 -2.89 13.91 2.90
C MET A 70 -1.83 14.02 4.00
N VAL A 71 -2.06 13.30 5.09
CA VAL A 71 -1.07 13.12 6.14
C VAL A 71 -1.07 11.67 6.63
N ILE A 72 0.11 11.07 6.70
CA ILE A 72 0.35 9.84 7.44
C ILE A 72 0.87 10.24 8.81
N ASP A 73 0.15 9.84 9.86
CA ASP A 73 0.44 10.16 11.26
C ASP A 73 0.85 8.86 11.96
N PHE A 74 2.08 8.79 12.44
CA PHE A 74 2.62 7.62 13.15
C PHE A 74 2.28 7.75 14.62
N VAL A 75 1.39 6.90 15.12
CA VAL A 75 0.87 6.94 16.48
C VAL A 75 1.66 5.96 17.36
N GLY A 76 2.23 6.47 18.43
CA GLY A 76 2.91 5.63 19.43
C GLY A 76 4.31 5.12 19.07
N ALA A 77 4.79 5.37 17.86
CA ALA A 77 6.13 4.97 17.44
C ALA A 77 7.17 5.77 18.24
N THR A 78 7.93 5.09 19.07
CA THR A 78 9.27 5.54 19.44
C THR A 78 10.12 5.31 18.21
N LEU A 79 10.32 6.36 17.40
CA LEU A 79 11.26 6.30 16.29
C LEU A 79 12.57 5.72 16.82
N PRO A 80 13.01 4.54 16.39
CA PRO A 80 14.37 4.13 16.66
C PRO A 80 15.26 5.24 16.14
N LEU A 81 16.35 5.53 16.84
CA LEU A 81 17.41 6.44 16.42
C LEU A 81 18.15 5.88 15.18
N MET A 82 17.42 5.41 14.21
CA MET A 82 17.95 4.94 12.96
C MET A 82 18.14 6.12 12.03
N HIS A 83 19.36 6.47 11.81
CA HIS A 83 19.81 7.54 10.92
C HIS A 83 19.38 7.39 9.45
N GLU A 84 18.64 6.31 9.12
CA GLU A 84 18.33 5.92 7.73
C GLU A 84 16.92 5.29 7.56
N ALA A 85 15.94 5.67 8.37
CA ALA A 85 14.58 5.18 8.13
C ALA A 85 14.04 5.75 6.81
N ILE A 86 13.75 4.86 5.86
CA ILE A 86 13.15 5.24 4.59
C ILE A 86 11.72 5.72 4.84
N PRO A 87 11.32 6.93 4.40
CA PRO A 87 9.95 7.42 4.57
C PRO A 87 8.92 6.45 3.94
N LEU A 88 7.80 6.23 4.61
CA LEU A 88 6.74 5.37 4.08
C LEU A 88 6.20 5.88 2.75
N LEU A 89 6.12 7.19 2.57
CA LEU A 89 5.75 7.80 1.29
C LEU A 89 6.72 7.39 0.15
N THR A 90 8.02 7.29 0.44
CA THR A 90 9.00 6.81 -0.54
C THR A 90 8.71 5.36 -0.93
N MET A 91 8.39 4.50 0.04
CA MET A 91 8.06 3.10 -0.25
C MET A 91 6.75 2.95 -1.03
N ILE A 92 5.75 3.78 -0.74
CA ILE A 92 4.51 3.83 -1.53
C ILE A 92 4.84 4.20 -2.98
N LYS A 93 5.64 5.24 -3.19
CA LYS A 93 6.07 5.65 -4.53
C LYS A 93 6.87 4.57 -5.25
N ASP A 94 7.80 3.93 -4.56
CA ASP A 94 8.61 2.83 -5.10
C ASP A 94 7.72 1.64 -5.50
N PHE A 95 6.73 1.28 -4.66
CA PHE A 95 5.80 0.19 -4.95
C PHE A 95 4.97 0.46 -6.21
N ILE A 96 4.39 1.66 -6.33
CA ILE A 96 3.61 2.05 -7.51
C ILE A 96 4.52 2.10 -8.75
N SER A 97 5.73 2.67 -8.62
CA SER A 97 6.70 2.75 -9.70
C SER A 97 7.16 1.37 -10.17
N LEU A 98 7.38 0.45 -9.23
CA LEU A 98 7.74 -0.94 -9.54
C LEU A 98 6.61 -1.64 -10.31
N ARG A 99 5.36 -1.48 -9.85
CA ARG A 99 4.21 -2.06 -10.53
C ARG A 99 4.07 -1.55 -11.96
N LYS A 100 4.23 -0.23 -12.17
CA LYS A 100 4.26 0.42 -13.48
C LYS A 100 5.42 -0.12 -14.34
N PHE A 101 6.63 -0.22 -13.78
CA PHE A 101 7.83 -0.68 -14.47
C PHE A 101 7.73 -2.12 -14.94
N LEU A 102 7.17 -3.00 -14.11
CA LEU A 102 6.96 -4.41 -14.44
C LEU A 102 5.66 -4.68 -15.22
N LYS A 103 4.81 -3.66 -15.39
CA LYS A 103 3.49 -3.80 -16.05
C LYS A 103 2.65 -4.93 -15.43
N GLY A 104 2.72 -5.08 -14.11
CA GLY A 104 2.05 -6.15 -13.37
C GLY A 104 2.69 -7.54 -13.51
N SER A 105 3.75 -7.71 -14.30
CA SER A 105 4.42 -8.99 -14.53
C SER A 105 5.48 -9.28 -13.49
N GLN A 106 5.98 -10.53 -13.47
CA GLN A 106 7.14 -10.88 -12.68
C GLN A 106 8.43 -10.29 -13.30
N PRO A 107 9.45 -9.94 -12.50
CA PRO A 107 10.73 -9.51 -13.01
C PRO A 107 11.42 -10.66 -13.75
N LYS A 108 12.22 -10.32 -14.75
CA LYS A 108 13.09 -11.26 -15.43
C LYS A 108 14.27 -11.69 -14.57
N GLU A 109 14.79 -10.76 -13.79
CA GLU A 109 15.94 -10.96 -12.91
C GLU A 109 15.91 -9.95 -11.77
N THR A 110 16.44 -10.36 -10.62
CA THR A 110 16.63 -9.49 -9.45
C THR A 110 18.06 -9.61 -8.94
N ILE A 111 18.70 -8.49 -8.63
CA ILE A 111 20.09 -8.44 -8.17
C ILE A 111 20.14 -7.63 -6.89
N ASP A 112 20.63 -8.25 -5.80
CA ASP A 112 20.89 -7.53 -4.55
C ASP A 112 22.09 -6.58 -4.76
N GLN A 113 21.86 -5.28 -4.49
CA GLN A 113 22.88 -4.24 -4.61
C GLN A 113 23.57 -3.94 -3.28
N GLY A 114 23.13 -4.61 -2.20
CA GLY A 114 23.55 -4.25 -0.84
C GLY A 114 22.83 -3.01 -0.32
N GLU A 115 23.10 -2.62 0.93
CA GLU A 115 22.54 -1.44 1.59
C GLU A 115 21.01 -1.34 1.52
N GLY A 116 20.31 -2.48 1.52
CA GLY A 116 18.86 -2.53 1.44
C GLY A 116 18.27 -2.11 0.07
N LYS A 117 19.07 -2.16 -1.00
CA LYS A 117 18.66 -1.87 -2.37
C LYS A 117 18.64 -3.12 -3.22
N MET A 118 17.73 -3.15 -4.18
CA MET A 118 17.59 -4.23 -5.15
C MET A 118 17.45 -3.66 -6.57
N SER A 119 18.19 -4.21 -7.52
CA SER A 119 18.00 -3.92 -8.93
C SER A 119 17.04 -4.94 -9.53
N ILE A 120 15.99 -4.44 -10.14
CA ILE A 120 14.95 -5.24 -10.79
C ILE A 120 15.08 -5.09 -12.29
N ILE A 121 15.15 -6.20 -13.02
CA ILE A 121 15.20 -6.21 -14.49
C ILE A 121 13.86 -6.70 -15.02
N ASN A 122 13.22 -5.90 -15.87
CA ASN A 122 11.96 -6.25 -16.48
C ASN A 122 12.12 -7.16 -17.72
N GLY A 123 11.00 -7.60 -18.29
CA GLY A 123 10.99 -8.45 -19.49
C GLY A 123 11.70 -7.84 -20.71
N ASP A 124 11.70 -6.50 -20.82
CA ASP A 124 12.34 -5.75 -21.90
C ASP A 124 13.86 -5.56 -21.67
N GLY A 125 14.38 -6.00 -20.53
CA GLY A 125 15.81 -5.88 -20.17
C GLY A 125 16.18 -4.51 -19.57
N ALA A 126 15.22 -3.64 -19.32
CA ALA A 126 15.45 -2.41 -18.57
C ALA A 126 15.63 -2.72 -17.08
N SER A 127 16.39 -1.88 -16.36
CA SER A 127 16.64 -2.04 -14.94
C SER A 127 16.11 -0.85 -14.13
N MET A 128 15.64 -1.14 -12.90
CA MET A 128 15.21 -0.17 -11.91
C MET A 128 15.75 -0.54 -10.55
N VAL A 129 16.24 0.44 -9.78
CA VAL A 129 16.70 0.21 -8.41
C VAL A 129 15.65 0.70 -7.43
N ILE A 130 15.29 -0.15 -6.48
CA ILE A 130 14.28 0.12 -5.45
C ILE A 130 14.80 -0.28 -4.06
N ASN A 131 14.04 0.10 -3.03
CA ASN A 131 14.26 -0.41 -1.68
C ASN A 131 13.84 -1.89 -1.60
N ALA A 132 14.71 -2.78 -1.12
CA ALA A 132 14.49 -4.22 -1.08
C ALA A 132 13.17 -4.64 -0.38
N PRO A 133 12.76 -4.03 0.74
CA PRO A 133 11.47 -4.35 1.38
C PRO A 133 10.26 -4.16 0.45
N VAL A 134 10.32 -3.21 -0.49
CA VAL A 134 9.24 -2.98 -1.47
C VAL A 134 9.06 -4.19 -2.39
N PHE A 135 10.17 -4.81 -2.78
CA PHE A 135 10.10 -6.00 -3.62
C PHE A 135 9.50 -7.21 -2.88
N GLN A 136 9.77 -7.35 -1.59
CA GLN A 136 9.21 -8.44 -0.77
C GLN A 136 7.66 -8.43 -0.75
N VAL A 137 7.06 -7.26 -0.87
CA VAL A 137 5.59 -7.12 -0.87
C VAL A 137 4.99 -7.01 -2.28
N TYR A 138 5.80 -7.04 -3.32
CA TYR A 138 5.35 -6.88 -4.71
C TYR A 138 4.30 -7.91 -5.12
N GLY A 139 4.44 -9.15 -4.69
CA GLY A 139 3.51 -10.25 -4.95
C GLY A 139 2.27 -10.28 -4.04
N ASN A 140 2.14 -9.33 -3.08
CA ASN A 140 1.00 -9.32 -2.18
C ASN A 140 -0.27 -8.84 -2.91
N VAL A 141 -1.18 -9.78 -3.16
CA VAL A 141 -2.39 -9.55 -3.95
C VAL A 141 -3.35 -8.56 -3.28
N HIS A 142 -3.40 -8.51 -1.95
CA HIS A 142 -4.27 -7.55 -1.25
C HIS A 142 -3.77 -6.12 -1.41
N ILE A 143 -2.44 -5.91 -1.39
CA ILE A 143 -1.83 -4.61 -1.64
C ILE A 143 -2.00 -4.23 -3.12
N ALA A 144 -1.82 -5.20 -4.04
CA ALA A 144 -2.04 -5.01 -5.47
C ALA A 144 -3.51 -4.67 -5.78
N SER A 145 -4.47 -5.34 -5.12
CA SER A 145 -5.90 -5.06 -5.25
C SER A 145 -6.27 -3.65 -4.77
N ASP A 146 -5.75 -3.25 -3.62
CA ASP A 146 -5.96 -1.88 -3.13
C ASP A 146 -5.36 -0.85 -4.09
N LEU A 147 -4.17 -1.13 -4.65
CA LEU A 147 -3.56 -0.28 -5.66
C LEU A 147 -4.41 -0.18 -6.93
N ALA A 148 -4.95 -1.31 -7.41
CA ALA A 148 -5.87 -1.32 -8.56
C ALA A 148 -7.08 -0.41 -8.30
N HIS A 149 -7.74 -0.54 -7.14
CA HIS A 149 -8.87 0.31 -6.75
C HIS A 149 -8.47 1.79 -6.57
N PHE A 150 -7.26 2.08 -6.09
CA PHE A 150 -6.76 3.45 -6.02
C PHE A 150 -6.62 4.06 -7.41
N MET A 151 -6.22 3.26 -8.41
CA MET A 151 -6.04 3.70 -9.80
C MET A 151 -7.33 3.64 -10.65
N ASP A 152 -8.44 3.12 -10.12
CA ASP A 152 -9.73 3.01 -10.84
C ASP A 152 -10.18 4.31 -11.54
N PRO A 153 -9.99 5.52 -10.99
CA PRO A 153 -10.36 6.74 -11.70
C PRO A 153 -9.72 6.91 -13.08
N LEU A 154 -8.53 6.30 -13.32
CA LEU A 154 -7.87 6.32 -14.63
C LEU A 154 -8.59 5.47 -15.69
N ASN A 155 -9.52 4.61 -15.30
CA ASN A 155 -10.33 3.81 -16.22
C ASN A 155 -11.49 4.63 -16.84
N HIS A 156 -11.81 5.77 -16.24
CA HIS A 156 -12.81 6.71 -16.72
C HIS A 156 -12.13 7.78 -17.56
N ASN A 157 -12.66 8.10 -18.73
CA ASN A 157 -12.06 9.05 -19.67
C ASN A 157 -11.94 10.48 -19.12
N ASP A 158 -12.40 10.72 -17.91
CA ASP A 158 -12.45 12.02 -17.26
C ASP A 158 -11.19 12.33 -16.43
N ILE A 159 -10.42 11.29 -16.03
CA ILE A 159 -9.16 11.44 -15.30
C ILE A 159 -8.00 10.94 -16.17
N GLU A 160 -7.09 11.85 -16.49
CA GLU A 160 -5.93 11.57 -17.34
C GLU A 160 -4.70 11.16 -16.54
N SER A 161 -4.58 11.66 -15.29
CA SER A 161 -3.46 11.32 -14.41
C SER A 161 -3.81 11.38 -12.92
N ILE A 162 -3.08 10.56 -12.15
CA ILE A 162 -3.01 10.61 -10.69
C ILE A 162 -1.56 10.87 -10.31
N SER A 163 -1.31 11.90 -9.49
CA SER A 163 0.02 12.23 -9.03
C SER A 163 0.12 12.20 -7.51
N ILE A 164 1.26 11.75 -6.99
CA ILE A 164 1.61 11.80 -5.57
C ILE A 164 2.82 12.71 -5.40
N VAL A 165 2.62 13.83 -4.71
CA VAL A 165 3.61 14.90 -4.55
C VAL A 165 3.91 15.08 -3.06
N GLY A 166 5.16 14.91 -2.65
CA GLY A 166 5.61 15.21 -1.28
C GLY A 166 5.70 16.71 -1.01
N THR A 167 5.71 17.11 0.27
CA THR A 167 5.68 18.54 0.65
C THR A 167 7.05 19.18 0.84
N ASN A 168 8.11 18.40 1.05
CA ASN A 168 9.46 18.92 1.36
C ASN A 168 10.36 18.83 0.13
N ASN A 169 10.28 19.82 -0.78
CA ASN A 169 11.11 19.85 -2.00
C ASN A 169 11.18 18.50 -2.74
N ASP A 170 10.07 17.80 -2.78
CA ASP A 170 9.96 16.55 -3.54
C ASP A 170 10.07 16.88 -5.04
N ASN A 171 11.32 16.95 -5.50
CA ASN A 171 11.63 17.23 -6.91
C ASN A 171 11.24 16.10 -7.85
N ASN A 172 10.67 15.00 -7.32
CA ASN A 172 10.30 13.83 -8.11
C ASN A 172 8.86 13.37 -7.78
N PRO A 173 7.83 14.07 -8.27
CA PRO A 173 6.45 13.60 -8.13
C PRO A 173 6.29 12.26 -8.84
N LEU A 174 5.59 11.33 -8.22
CA LEU A 174 5.11 10.14 -8.92
C LEU A 174 3.90 10.54 -9.76
N VAL A 175 3.95 10.26 -11.05
CA VAL A 175 2.84 10.49 -11.98
C VAL A 175 2.45 9.18 -12.66
N VAL A 176 1.18 8.83 -12.55
CA VAL A 176 0.55 7.70 -13.23
C VAL A 176 -0.49 8.25 -14.19
N THR A 177 -0.44 7.85 -15.44
CA THR A 177 -1.35 8.32 -16.49
C THR A 177 -2.33 7.21 -16.89
N ALA A 178 -3.40 7.57 -17.59
CA ALA A 178 -4.34 6.61 -18.16
C ALA A 178 -3.67 5.56 -19.09
N ASN A 179 -2.51 5.90 -19.69
CA ASN A 179 -1.74 4.95 -20.49
C ASN A 179 -1.06 3.86 -19.66
N ASP A 180 -0.90 4.08 -18.36
CA ASP A 180 -0.26 3.13 -17.44
C ASP A 180 -1.27 2.19 -16.77
N LYS A 181 -2.58 2.39 -16.98
CA LYS A 181 -3.67 1.72 -16.23
C LYS A 181 -3.57 0.20 -16.25
N ASP A 182 -3.17 -0.38 -17.38
CA ASP A 182 -3.08 -1.84 -17.56
C ASP A 182 -2.04 -2.47 -16.62
N ALA A 183 -1.03 -1.69 -16.20
CA ALA A 183 -0.01 -2.13 -15.25
C ALA A 183 -0.57 -2.36 -13.83
N PHE A 184 -1.72 -1.79 -13.53
CA PHE A 184 -2.37 -1.87 -12.22
C PHE A 184 -3.56 -2.83 -12.20
N SER A 185 -3.95 -3.36 -13.35
CA SER A 185 -4.94 -4.42 -13.43
C SER A 185 -4.42 -5.69 -12.74
N LEU A 186 -5.29 -6.36 -12.00
CA LEU A 186 -4.95 -7.66 -11.41
C LEU A 186 -4.81 -8.67 -12.55
N VAL A 187 -3.64 -9.29 -12.66
CA VAL A 187 -3.41 -10.33 -13.66
C VAL A 187 -4.15 -11.60 -13.23
N PRO A 188 -4.97 -12.24 -14.09
CA PRO A 188 -5.52 -13.56 -13.81
C PRO A 188 -4.37 -14.54 -13.55
N GLY A 189 -4.20 -15.00 -12.32
CA GLY A 189 -3.07 -15.83 -11.88
C GLY A 189 -2.16 -15.16 -10.85
N GLU A 190 -2.34 -13.89 -10.49
CA GLU A 190 -1.90 -13.35 -9.19
C GLU A 190 -2.81 -13.95 -8.09
N ILE A 191 -2.90 -15.27 -8.13
CA ILE A 191 -3.46 -16.05 -7.06
C ILE A 191 -2.46 -15.93 -5.91
N LEU A 192 -2.96 -15.51 -4.76
CA LEU A 192 -2.35 -15.79 -3.48
C LEU A 192 -1.62 -17.13 -3.57
N GLU A 193 -0.29 -17.13 -3.49
CA GLU A 193 0.35 -18.24 -2.83
C GLU A 193 -0.16 -18.16 -1.39
N GLU A 194 -1.24 -18.88 -1.10
CA GLU A 194 -1.58 -19.24 0.26
C GLU A 194 -0.35 -19.95 0.81
N THR A 195 0.46 -19.23 1.56
CA THR A 195 1.51 -19.86 2.33
C THR A 195 0.79 -20.58 3.46
N VAL A 196 0.40 -21.82 3.22
CA VAL A 196 -0.10 -22.70 4.27
C VAL A 196 1.08 -23.02 5.17
N SER A 197 1.21 -22.33 6.27
CA SER A 197 2.16 -22.66 7.32
C SER A 197 1.39 -23.26 8.50
N ASN A 198 1.75 -24.47 8.92
CA ASN A 198 1.30 -25.02 10.18
C ASN A 198 2.08 -24.33 11.29
N ARG A 199 1.40 -23.53 12.12
CA ARG A 199 1.98 -22.83 13.26
C ARG A 199 1.17 -23.13 14.52
N GLU A 200 1.84 -23.21 15.64
CA GLU A 200 1.18 -23.21 16.95
C GLU A 200 0.92 -21.75 17.33
N LEU A 201 -0.36 -21.41 17.53
CA LEU A 201 -0.80 -20.07 17.87
C LEU A 201 -1.53 -20.09 19.21
N GLU A 202 -1.28 -19.10 20.05
CA GLU A 202 -2.01 -18.89 21.28
C GLU A 202 -3.23 -18.00 21.02
N PHE A 203 -4.39 -18.38 21.59
CA PHE A 203 -5.59 -17.56 21.52
C PHE A 203 -5.48 -16.39 22.51
N MET A 204 -5.51 -15.17 21.99
CA MET A 204 -5.56 -13.94 22.79
C MET A 204 -6.99 -13.45 23.01
N THR A 205 -7.83 -13.60 22.00
CA THR A 205 -9.25 -13.24 22.06
C THR A 205 -10.06 -14.30 21.33
N ILE A 206 -11.09 -14.82 22.01
CA ILE A 206 -12.01 -15.83 21.49
C ILE A 206 -13.38 -15.17 21.29
N GLN A 207 -14.01 -15.41 20.16
CA GLN A 207 -15.39 -15.01 19.87
C GLN A 207 -16.30 -16.24 20.04
N MET A 208 -17.17 -16.21 21.06
CA MET A 208 -18.06 -17.33 21.38
C MET A 208 -19.48 -17.20 20.76
N ASP A 209 -19.63 -16.31 19.80
CA ASP A 209 -20.88 -16.05 19.12
C ASP A 209 -20.94 -16.67 17.68
N GLY A 210 -19.99 -17.55 17.36
CA GLY A 210 -19.85 -18.15 16.05
C GLY A 210 -19.38 -17.18 14.99
N ASN A 211 -18.93 -15.97 15.36
CA ASN A 211 -18.45 -14.99 14.41
C ASN A 211 -17.06 -15.38 13.90
N ARG A 212 -16.88 -15.33 12.56
CA ARG A 212 -15.59 -15.59 11.92
C ARG A 212 -14.54 -14.51 12.18
N LYS A 213 -14.95 -13.31 12.54
CA LYS A 213 -14.09 -12.13 12.73
C LYS A 213 -13.91 -11.79 14.20
N GLY A 214 -12.83 -11.10 14.52
CA GLY A 214 -12.56 -10.62 15.87
C GLY A 214 -11.67 -11.55 16.70
N TRP A 215 -11.17 -12.62 16.12
CA TRP A 215 -10.21 -13.51 16.74
C TRP A 215 -8.82 -12.88 16.73
N ARG A 216 -8.12 -12.98 17.84
CA ARG A 216 -6.72 -12.54 17.98
C ARG A 216 -5.86 -13.70 18.43
N PHE A 217 -4.70 -13.81 17.81
CA PHE A 217 -3.71 -14.85 18.03
C PHE A 217 -2.36 -14.25 18.34
N TYR A 218 -1.57 -14.98 19.10
CA TYR A 218 -0.18 -14.70 19.33
C TYR A 218 0.67 -15.83 18.75
N ASP A 219 1.64 -15.47 17.94
CA ASP A 219 2.65 -16.36 17.38
C ASP A 219 3.92 -16.23 18.24
N SER A 220 4.12 -17.19 19.12
CA SER A 220 5.26 -17.18 20.05
C SER A 220 6.61 -17.42 19.38
N GLU A 221 6.65 -17.98 18.17
CA GLU A 221 7.89 -18.17 17.42
C GLU A 221 8.40 -16.86 16.82
N ASN A 222 7.49 -15.97 16.42
CA ASN A 222 7.83 -14.71 15.79
C ASN A 222 7.58 -13.49 16.69
N ASP A 223 7.07 -13.69 17.92
CA ASP A 223 6.72 -12.65 18.88
C ASP A 223 5.73 -11.62 18.30
N VAL A 224 4.66 -12.11 17.64
CA VAL A 224 3.71 -11.26 16.92
C VAL A 224 2.27 -11.59 17.33
N GLU A 225 1.52 -10.56 17.69
CA GLU A 225 0.06 -10.62 17.85
C GLU A 225 -0.62 -10.14 16.58
N PHE A 226 -1.62 -10.89 16.09
CA PHE A 226 -2.38 -10.50 14.91
C PHE A 226 -3.85 -10.90 15.01
N ALA A 227 -4.69 -10.21 14.23
CA ALA A 227 -6.09 -10.56 14.05
C ALA A 227 -6.24 -11.50 12.85
N ALA A 228 -7.08 -12.53 13.00
CA ALA A 228 -7.37 -13.46 11.92
C ALA A 228 -8.87 -13.75 11.78
N ILE A 229 -9.23 -14.36 10.67
CA ILE A 229 -10.57 -14.85 10.38
C ILE A 229 -10.51 -16.38 10.44
N ILE A 230 -11.40 -16.99 11.22
CA ILE A 230 -11.54 -18.45 11.23
C ILE A 230 -12.26 -18.88 9.95
N ALA A 231 -11.59 -19.70 9.16
CA ALA A 231 -12.16 -20.28 7.93
C ALA A 231 -12.87 -21.63 8.17
N ASP A 232 -12.60 -22.27 9.30
CA ASP A 232 -13.14 -23.58 9.64
C ASP A 232 -14.54 -23.45 10.26
N ASP A 233 -15.57 -23.86 9.50
CA ASP A 233 -16.96 -23.82 9.93
C ASP A 233 -17.29 -24.86 10.99
N GLU A 234 -16.62 -26.02 10.98
CA GLU A 234 -16.80 -27.05 11.98
C GLU A 234 -16.27 -26.59 13.33
N PHE A 235 -15.09 -25.95 13.35
CA PHE A 235 -14.54 -25.33 14.55
C PHE A 235 -15.50 -24.27 15.11
N LEU A 236 -16.00 -23.35 14.27
CA LEU A 236 -16.91 -22.28 14.71
C LEU A 236 -18.26 -22.78 15.24
N SER A 237 -18.72 -23.93 14.78
CA SER A 237 -19.97 -24.54 15.27
C SER A 237 -19.84 -25.20 16.63
N ASN A 238 -18.61 -25.42 17.09
CA ASN A 238 -18.29 -26.08 18.36
C ASN A 238 -17.82 -25.10 19.46
N VAL A 239 -17.74 -23.81 19.15
CA VAL A 239 -17.33 -22.73 20.07
C VAL A 239 -18.53 -21.87 20.42
#